data_562faccd0aa1d68ee8b4a8f7ae89a0f0
#
_entry.id   562faccd0aa1d68ee8b4a8f7ae89a0f0
#
_cell.length_a   1.000
_cell.length_b   1.000
_cell.length_c   1.000
_cell.angle_alpha   90.00
_cell.angle_beta   90.00
_cell.angle_gamma   90.00
#
_symmetry.space_group_name_H-M   'P 1'
#
loop_
_entity.id
_entity.type
_entity.pdbx_description
1 polymer ?
#
loop_
_entity_poly.entity_id
_entity_poly.type
_entity_poly.pdbx_seq_one_letter_code
_entity_poly.pdbx_strand_id
1 'polypeptide(L)'
;MKFQYDEFNPNRFEVHRLALDIIEPNSRVLDIGCATGYFAKQLLTKHCETWGVDRDKSAVKKAAKYCQKVIVSNLDEVTSLPVPKKYFDYIIMLDVLEHLLHPENLLSMIKNNLKDNGKVIVSIPNIAHASIRWLLLTGGFEYADTGILDKTHVKFYTKQSSQNLLNKCGYKILDTVPTNGMCKVPLLYKITDRLPVKWQYFIVKKIPTLFAFQFICVARMTRTRIRPAIKK
;
A
#
# COMPACT_ATOMS: atom_id res chain seq x y z
N MET A 1 -7.56 -18.59 15.50
CA MET A 1 -7.09 -18.31 14.14
C MET A 1 -6.06 -17.17 14.22
N LYS A 2 -4.80 -17.40 13.83
CA LYS A 2 -3.80 -16.34 13.74
C LYS A 2 -4.11 -15.61 12.42
N PHE A 3 -4.42 -14.32 12.45
CA PHE A 3 -4.60 -13.54 11.23
C PHE A 3 -3.23 -13.42 10.56
N GLN A 4 -3.17 -13.54 9.25
CA GLN A 4 -1.95 -13.50 8.45
C GLN A 4 -1.22 -12.15 8.56
N TYR A 5 -1.94 -11.09 8.95
CA TYR A 5 -1.48 -9.71 9.07
C TYR A 5 -1.85 -9.12 10.43
N ASP A 6 -1.31 -9.72 11.52
CA ASP A 6 -1.62 -9.31 12.89
C ASP A 6 -0.55 -8.40 13.50
N GLU A 7 0.62 -8.26 12.85
CA GLU A 7 1.78 -7.63 13.46
C GLU A 7 2.43 -6.58 12.53
N PHE A 8 2.82 -5.47 13.15
CA PHE A 8 3.62 -4.44 12.48
C PHE A 8 5.06 -4.95 12.27
N ASN A 9 5.55 -4.86 11.03
CA ASN A 9 6.95 -5.17 10.75
C ASN A 9 7.82 -3.93 11.02
N PRO A 10 8.67 -3.95 12.08
CA PRO A 10 9.48 -2.80 12.46
C PRO A 10 10.76 -2.65 11.63
N ASN A 11 11.08 -3.61 10.76
CA ASN A 11 12.30 -3.59 9.98
C ASN A 11 12.36 -2.34 9.10
N ARG A 12 13.51 -1.64 9.13
CA ARG A 12 13.69 -0.28 8.62
C ARG A 12 13.29 -0.07 7.16
N PHE A 13 13.41 -1.09 6.33
CA PHE A 13 13.20 -1.00 4.88
C PHE A 13 12.03 -1.88 4.39
N GLU A 14 11.17 -2.26 5.31
CA GLU A 14 9.93 -2.96 5.04
C GLU A 14 8.74 -2.01 4.93
N VAL A 15 7.65 -2.46 4.32
CA VAL A 15 6.51 -1.65 3.93
C VAL A 15 5.92 -0.84 5.08
N HIS A 16 5.68 -1.48 6.24
CA HIS A 16 5.04 -0.81 7.37
C HIS A 16 5.90 0.33 7.92
N ARG A 17 7.21 0.08 8.10
CA ARG A 17 8.11 1.10 8.63
C ARG A 17 8.27 2.27 7.67
N LEU A 18 8.46 2.01 6.38
CA LEU A 18 8.60 3.04 5.37
C LEU A 18 7.31 3.86 5.22
N ALA A 19 6.13 3.20 5.23
CA ALA A 19 4.85 3.90 5.18
C ALA A 19 4.62 4.78 6.42
N LEU A 20 4.97 4.27 7.61
CA LEU A 20 4.87 5.05 8.85
C LEU A 20 5.77 6.28 8.82
N ASP A 21 6.99 6.16 8.28
CA ASP A 21 7.94 7.29 8.21
C ASP A 21 7.46 8.42 7.27
N ILE A 22 6.60 8.11 6.28
CA ILE A 22 6.02 9.08 5.34
C ILE A 22 4.90 9.91 5.99
N ILE A 23 4.17 9.34 6.96
CA ILE A 23 3.01 10.00 7.58
C ILE A 23 3.48 11.01 8.62
N GLU A 24 3.07 12.26 8.47
CA GLU A 24 3.38 13.33 9.42
C GLU A 24 2.62 13.15 10.74
N PRO A 25 3.20 13.57 11.88
CA PRO A 25 2.49 13.57 13.16
C PRO A 25 1.22 14.43 13.14
N ASN A 26 0.28 14.12 14.05
CA ASN A 26 -0.99 14.85 14.21
C ASN A 26 -1.89 14.84 12.96
N SER A 27 -1.72 13.84 12.08
CA SER A 27 -2.48 13.72 10.84
C SER A 27 -3.76 12.92 11.05
N ARG A 28 -4.77 13.19 10.20
CA ARG A 28 -5.98 12.37 10.06
C ARG A 28 -5.75 11.34 8.97
N VAL A 29 -5.83 10.07 9.33
CA VAL A 29 -5.50 8.94 8.46
C VAL A 29 -6.71 8.03 8.29
N LEU A 30 -7.04 7.69 7.04
CA LEU A 30 -7.96 6.60 6.71
C LEU A 30 -7.14 5.38 6.31
N ASP A 31 -7.22 4.33 7.12
CA ASP A 31 -6.54 3.05 6.89
C ASP A 31 -7.52 2.06 6.24
N ILE A 32 -7.38 1.85 4.94
CA ILE A 32 -8.21 0.95 4.16
C ILE A 32 -7.52 -0.41 4.09
N GLY A 33 -8.21 -1.46 4.52
CA GLY A 33 -7.62 -2.77 4.79
C GLY A 33 -6.89 -2.79 6.13
N CYS A 34 -7.47 -2.16 7.16
CA CYS A 34 -6.80 -1.93 8.45
C CYS A 34 -6.57 -3.21 9.28
N ALA A 35 -7.09 -4.35 8.87
CA ALA A 35 -7.00 -5.63 9.58
C ALA A 35 -7.30 -5.46 11.09
N THR A 36 -6.41 -5.93 11.95
CA THR A 36 -6.55 -5.84 13.42
C THR A 36 -6.16 -4.47 14.00
N GLY A 37 -5.80 -3.49 13.15
CA GLY A 37 -5.37 -2.16 13.56
C GLY A 37 -3.91 -2.10 14.01
N TYR A 38 -3.09 -3.07 13.63
CA TYR A 38 -1.67 -3.11 13.99
C TYR A 38 -0.91 -1.87 13.50
N PHE A 39 -1.27 -1.35 12.32
CA PHE A 39 -0.67 -0.13 11.78
C PHE A 39 -1.22 1.11 12.49
N ALA A 40 -2.54 1.16 12.74
CA ALA A 40 -3.18 2.24 13.51
C ALA A 40 -2.57 2.38 14.91
N LYS A 41 -2.22 1.25 15.57
CA LYS A 41 -1.48 1.25 16.84
C LYS A 41 -0.17 2.05 16.77
N GLN A 42 0.57 1.95 15.67
CA GLN A 42 1.80 2.74 15.49
C GLN A 42 1.51 4.21 15.20
N LEU A 43 0.43 4.50 14.47
CA LEU A 43 0.00 5.87 14.22
C LEU A 43 -0.36 6.63 15.49
N LEU A 44 -0.82 5.96 16.55
CA LEU A 44 -1.03 6.57 17.86
C LEU A 44 0.26 7.17 18.45
N THR A 45 1.43 6.56 18.20
CA THR A 45 2.72 7.10 18.67
C THR A 45 3.09 8.42 17.98
N LYS A 46 2.45 8.72 16.85
CA LYS A 46 2.56 9.99 16.11
C LYS A 46 1.38 10.94 16.37
N HIS A 47 0.53 10.64 17.35
CA HIS A 47 -0.68 11.41 17.67
C HIS A 47 -1.64 11.56 16.49
N CYS A 48 -1.70 10.58 15.59
CA CYS A 48 -2.60 10.59 14.46
C CYS A 48 -4.01 10.14 14.88
N GLU A 49 -5.02 10.78 14.29
CA GLU A 49 -6.39 10.32 14.33
C GLU A 49 -6.60 9.30 13.19
N THR A 50 -6.84 8.04 13.51
CA THR A 50 -6.98 6.98 12.51
C THR A 50 -8.40 6.45 12.45
N TRP A 51 -8.95 6.34 11.23
CA TRP A 51 -10.16 5.60 10.93
C TRP A 51 -9.80 4.35 10.15
N GLY A 52 -10.42 3.20 10.47
CA GLY A 52 -10.13 1.92 9.85
C GLY A 52 -11.30 1.39 9.04
N VAL A 53 -11.00 0.77 7.89
CA VAL A 53 -11.99 0.05 7.06
C VAL A 53 -11.45 -1.33 6.76
N ASP A 54 -12.24 -2.38 7.03
CA ASP A 54 -11.91 -3.76 6.63
C ASP A 54 -13.19 -4.57 6.44
N ARG A 55 -13.10 -5.67 5.67
CA ARG A 55 -14.23 -6.61 5.47
C ARG A 55 -14.43 -7.58 6.64
N ASP A 56 -13.37 -7.88 7.40
CA ASP A 56 -13.40 -8.85 8.49
C ASP A 56 -13.91 -8.20 9.77
N LYS A 57 -15.14 -8.55 10.16
CA LYS A 57 -15.78 -8.06 11.39
C LYS A 57 -14.96 -8.34 12.65
N SER A 58 -14.26 -9.48 12.71
CA SER A 58 -13.47 -9.86 13.87
C SER A 58 -12.18 -9.05 13.98
N ALA A 59 -11.53 -8.77 12.85
CA ALA A 59 -10.38 -7.91 12.77
C ALA A 59 -10.75 -6.45 13.13
N VAL A 60 -11.83 -5.92 12.55
CA VAL A 60 -12.35 -4.58 12.86
C VAL A 60 -12.65 -4.39 14.35
N LYS A 61 -13.21 -5.40 15.01
CA LYS A 61 -13.43 -5.35 16.47
C LYS A 61 -12.14 -5.16 17.27
N LYS A 62 -11.02 -5.75 16.81
CA LYS A 62 -9.70 -5.54 17.42
C LYS A 62 -9.15 -4.16 17.09
N ALA A 63 -9.30 -3.72 15.83
CA ALA A 63 -8.84 -2.41 15.36
C ALA A 63 -9.50 -1.24 16.11
N ALA A 64 -10.72 -1.41 16.59
CA ALA A 64 -11.46 -0.41 17.38
C ALA A 64 -10.71 0.07 18.64
N LYS A 65 -9.71 -0.68 19.12
CA LYS A 65 -8.85 -0.26 20.24
C LYS A 65 -7.86 0.86 19.86
N TYR A 66 -7.57 0.99 18.57
CA TYR A 66 -6.51 1.87 18.06
C TYR A 66 -7.02 2.92 17.08
N CYS A 67 -8.25 2.75 16.59
CA CYS A 67 -8.89 3.65 15.65
C CYS A 67 -9.99 4.47 16.35
N GLN A 68 -10.10 5.74 15.96
CA GLN A 68 -11.21 6.65 16.38
C GLN A 68 -12.56 6.11 15.89
N LYS A 69 -12.58 5.54 14.69
CA LYS A 69 -13.74 4.90 14.09
C LYS A 69 -13.32 3.72 13.24
N VAL A 70 -14.14 2.68 13.22
CA VAL A 70 -13.94 1.51 12.36
C VAL A 70 -15.21 1.22 11.56
N ILE A 71 -15.04 0.75 10.33
CA ILE A 71 -16.11 0.47 9.38
C ILE A 71 -15.90 -0.92 8.81
N VAL A 72 -16.94 -1.76 8.85
CA VAL A 72 -16.95 -3.06 8.17
C VAL A 72 -17.49 -2.84 6.77
N SER A 73 -16.68 -3.11 5.74
CA SER A 73 -17.09 -2.92 4.35
C SER A 73 -16.34 -3.85 3.40
N ASN A 74 -17.06 -4.41 2.42
CA ASN A 74 -16.45 -5.07 1.28
C ASN A 74 -16.10 -4.01 0.21
N LEU A 75 -14.82 -3.82 -0.06
CA LEU A 75 -14.31 -2.76 -0.94
C LEU A 75 -14.63 -3.00 -2.42
N ASP A 76 -14.92 -4.23 -2.84
CA ASP A 76 -15.34 -4.54 -4.21
C ASP A 76 -16.82 -4.20 -4.48
N GLU A 77 -17.65 -4.16 -3.44
CA GLU A 77 -19.10 -3.98 -3.56
C GLU A 77 -19.55 -2.56 -3.19
N VAL A 78 -18.75 -1.85 -2.38
CA VAL A 78 -19.15 -0.56 -1.85
C VAL A 78 -19.02 0.55 -2.89
N THR A 79 -20.05 1.40 -2.99
CA THR A 79 -20.08 2.59 -3.86
C THR A 79 -19.75 3.88 -3.12
N SER A 80 -19.84 3.88 -1.79
CA SER A 80 -19.47 5.00 -0.93
C SER A 80 -19.11 4.50 0.46
N LEU A 81 -18.15 5.17 1.12
CA LEU A 81 -17.82 4.92 2.52
C LEU A 81 -18.49 5.97 3.42
N PRO A 82 -19.01 5.58 4.61
CA PRO A 82 -19.60 6.51 5.56
C PRO A 82 -18.52 7.30 6.32
N VAL A 83 -17.67 7.99 5.56
CA VAL A 83 -16.59 8.84 6.06
C VAL A 83 -16.73 10.27 5.53
N PRO A 84 -16.25 11.29 6.27
CA PRO A 84 -16.43 12.68 5.89
C PRO A 84 -15.66 13.03 4.62
N LYS A 85 -16.18 14.00 3.86
CA LYS A 85 -15.51 14.57 2.69
C LYS A 85 -14.43 15.55 3.13
N LYS A 86 -13.32 15.63 2.35
CA LYS A 86 -12.17 16.54 2.55
C LYS A 86 -11.62 16.54 3.98
N TYR A 87 -11.52 15.37 4.57
CA TYR A 87 -11.21 15.22 5.98
C TYR A 87 -9.81 14.67 6.26
N PHE A 88 -9.36 13.71 5.45
CA PHE A 88 -8.13 12.98 5.70
C PHE A 88 -6.91 13.67 5.07
N ASP A 89 -5.83 13.75 5.83
CA ASP A 89 -4.51 14.15 5.35
C ASP A 89 -3.86 13.03 4.55
N TYR A 90 -4.10 11.79 4.99
CA TYR A 90 -3.63 10.57 4.32
C TYR A 90 -4.75 9.55 4.20
N ILE A 91 -4.80 8.88 3.05
CA ILE A 91 -5.53 7.62 2.88
C ILE A 91 -4.50 6.57 2.53
N ILE A 92 -4.40 5.51 3.32
CA ILE A 92 -3.43 4.45 3.14
C ILE A 92 -4.11 3.14 2.71
N MET A 93 -3.46 2.42 1.82
CA MET A 93 -3.84 1.10 1.31
C MET A 93 -2.57 0.27 1.22
N LEU A 94 -2.26 -0.46 2.29
CA LEU A 94 -1.07 -1.31 2.35
C LEU A 94 -1.49 -2.74 2.03
N ASP A 95 -1.04 -3.24 0.87
CA ASP A 95 -1.37 -4.58 0.35
C ASP A 95 -2.89 -4.82 0.24
N VAL A 96 -3.56 -3.92 -0.50
CA VAL A 96 -5.02 -3.93 -0.68
C VAL A 96 -5.42 -4.03 -2.15
N LEU A 97 -4.82 -3.21 -3.02
CA LEU A 97 -5.30 -3.05 -4.40
C LEU A 97 -5.14 -4.32 -5.26
N GLU A 98 -4.16 -5.16 -4.95
CA GLU A 98 -3.95 -6.45 -5.61
C GLU A 98 -5.03 -7.50 -5.31
N HIS A 99 -5.78 -7.31 -4.22
CA HIS A 99 -6.89 -8.17 -3.83
C HIS A 99 -8.24 -7.75 -4.41
N LEU A 100 -8.33 -6.57 -5.05
CA LEU A 100 -9.58 -6.03 -5.57
C LEU A 100 -9.78 -6.36 -7.05
N LEU A 101 -11.02 -6.74 -7.40
CA LEU A 101 -11.42 -6.93 -8.80
C LEU A 101 -11.42 -5.60 -9.56
N HIS A 102 -11.86 -4.52 -8.92
CA HIS A 102 -11.99 -3.19 -9.50
C HIS A 102 -11.33 -2.09 -8.65
N PRO A 103 -9.98 -2.09 -8.48
CA PRO A 103 -9.28 -1.11 -7.64
C PRO A 103 -9.49 0.33 -8.10
N GLU A 104 -9.81 0.55 -9.39
CA GLU A 104 -10.13 1.86 -9.97
C GLU A 104 -11.36 2.50 -9.30
N ASN A 105 -12.36 1.67 -8.93
CA ASN A 105 -13.58 2.14 -8.28
C ASN A 105 -13.26 2.69 -6.89
N LEU A 106 -12.50 1.93 -6.09
CA LEU A 106 -12.04 2.37 -4.77
C LEU A 106 -11.23 3.66 -4.87
N LEU A 107 -10.22 3.70 -5.75
CA LEU A 107 -9.36 4.87 -5.95
C LEU A 107 -10.17 6.12 -6.37
N SER A 108 -11.22 5.95 -7.18
CA SER A 108 -12.10 7.04 -7.58
C SER A 108 -13.00 7.51 -6.44
N MET A 109 -13.54 6.57 -5.67
CA MET A 109 -14.46 6.83 -4.57
C MET A 109 -13.80 7.65 -3.45
N ILE A 110 -12.58 7.28 -3.04
CA ILE A 110 -11.90 7.89 -1.90
C ILE A 110 -11.37 9.32 -2.15
N LYS A 111 -11.34 9.78 -3.40
CA LYS A 111 -10.88 11.14 -3.73
C LYS A 111 -11.59 12.22 -2.94
N ASN A 112 -12.92 12.09 -2.81
CA ASN A 112 -13.75 13.08 -2.11
C ASN A 112 -13.47 13.17 -0.61
N ASN A 113 -12.80 12.17 -0.04
CA ASN A 113 -12.49 12.09 1.38
C ASN A 113 -11.14 12.70 1.73
N LEU A 114 -10.23 12.84 0.73
CA LEU A 114 -8.96 13.53 0.90
C LEU A 114 -9.14 15.04 1.00
N LYS A 115 -8.35 15.68 1.85
CA LYS A 115 -8.13 17.13 1.81
C LYS A 115 -7.51 17.54 0.48
N ASP A 116 -7.58 18.81 0.14
CA ASP A 116 -7.06 19.36 -1.14
C ASP A 116 -5.54 19.12 -1.31
N ASN A 117 -4.78 19.03 -0.21
CA ASN A 117 -3.36 18.68 -0.20
C ASN A 117 -3.09 17.27 0.35
N GLY A 118 -4.15 16.48 0.57
CA GLY A 118 -4.06 15.12 1.09
C GLY A 118 -3.33 14.19 0.12
N LYS A 119 -2.74 13.13 0.67
CA LYS A 119 -1.96 12.14 -0.07
C LYS A 119 -2.58 10.76 0.07
N VAL A 120 -2.49 9.96 -0.98
CA VAL A 120 -2.67 8.50 -0.88
C VAL A 120 -1.31 7.84 -0.78
N ILE A 121 -1.22 6.82 0.06
CA ILE A 121 -0.06 5.94 0.20
C ILE A 121 -0.54 4.53 -0.10
N VAL A 122 0.03 3.93 -1.13
CA VAL A 122 -0.37 2.60 -1.61
C VAL A 122 0.84 1.71 -1.67
N SER A 123 0.83 0.57 -1.00
CA SER A 123 1.81 -0.47 -1.27
C SER A 123 1.25 -1.51 -2.23
N ILE A 124 2.11 -2.01 -3.12
CA ILE A 124 1.74 -3.03 -4.12
C ILE A 124 2.94 -3.97 -4.33
N PRO A 125 2.74 -5.31 -4.28
CA PRO A 125 3.77 -6.30 -4.58
C PRO A 125 4.30 -6.19 -6.01
N ASN A 126 5.60 -6.45 -6.17
CA ASN A 126 6.28 -6.35 -7.47
C ASN A 126 6.37 -7.71 -8.16
N ILE A 127 5.47 -8.00 -9.09
CA ILE A 127 5.51 -9.24 -9.88
C ILE A 127 6.80 -9.36 -10.72
N ALA A 128 7.46 -8.24 -11.02
CA ALA A 128 8.71 -8.23 -11.79
C ALA A 128 9.97 -8.46 -10.92
N HIS A 129 9.81 -8.86 -9.65
CA HIS A 129 10.93 -9.19 -8.76
C HIS A 129 11.79 -10.32 -9.31
N ALA A 130 13.09 -10.30 -9.02
CA ALA A 130 14.06 -11.27 -9.53
C ALA A 130 13.69 -12.73 -9.21
N SER A 131 13.12 -13.00 -8.04
CA SER A 131 12.67 -14.35 -7.67
C SER A 131 11.55 -14.86 -8.57
N ILE A 132 10.61 -14.00 -8.94
CA ILE A 132 9.51 -14.36 -9.82
C ILE A 132 10.01 -14.57 -11.25
N ARG A 133 10.90 -13.68 -11.73
CA ARG A 133 11.52 -13.85 -13.04
C ARG A 133 12.28 -15.17 -13.13
N TRP A 134 13.02 -15.52 -12.08
CA TRP A 134 13.73 -16.80 -12.01
C TRP A 134 12.76 -17.99 -12.04
N LEU A 135 11.69 -17.93 -11.23
CA LEU A 135 10.67 -18.95 -11.19
C LEU A 135 10.03 -19.18 -12.57
N LEU A 136 9.66 -18.12 -13.28
CA LEU A 136 9.11 -18.18 -14.63
C LEU A 136 10.12 -18.73 -15.66
N LEU A 137 11.40 -18.31 -15.58
CA LEU A 137 12.46 -18.82 -16.46
C LEU A 137 12.71 -20.33 -16.30
N THR A 138 12.47 -20.87 -15.10
CA THR A 138 12.56 -22.30 -14.80
C THR A 138 11.26 -23.07 -15.03
N GLY A 139 10.25 -22.41 -15.60
CA GLY A 139 8.93 -23.02 -15.93
C GLY A 139 7.97 -23.14 -14.75
N GLY A 140 8.28 -22.52 -13.59
CA GLY A 140 7.43 -22.53 -12.40
C GLY A 140 6.52 -21.32 -12.32
N PHE A 141 5.32 -21.51 -11.80
CA PHE A 141 4.40 -20.45 -11.36
C PHE A 141 3.40 -21.07 -10.37
N GLU A 142 3.76 -21.05 -9.09
CA GLU A 142 2.94 -21.63 -8.06
C GLU A 142 2.48 -20.56 -7.05
N TYR A 143 1.19 -20.57 -6.74
CA TYR A 143 0.65 -19.70 -5.71
C TYR A 143 1.12 -20.15 -4.33
N ALA A 144 1.33 -19.17 -3.45
CA ALA A 144 1.75 -19.36 -2.07
C ALA A 144 0.68 -18.82 -1.11
N ASP A 145 0.82 -19.13 0.17
CA ASP A 145 -0.06 -18.57 1.20
C ASP A 145 0.26 -17.11 1.52
N THR A 146 1.44 -16.62 1.12
CA THR A 146 1.90 -15.23 1.39
C THR A 146 2.86 -14.76 0.32
N GLY A 147 3.06 -13.45 0.24
CA GLY A 147 4.09 -12.82 -0.60
C GLY A 147 3.58 -12.41 -1.98
N ILE A 148 4.48 -12.29 -2.97
CA ILE A 148 4.12 -11.75 -4.29
C ILE A 148 3.09 -12.63 -5.01
N LEU A 149 3.20 -13.95 -4.87
CA LEU A 149 2.27 -14.92 -5.47
C LEU A 149 1.23 -15.43 -4.45
N ASP A 150 0.80 -14.57 -3.52
CA ASP A 150 -0.29 -14.92 -2.61
C ASP A 150 -1.54 -15.33 -3.41
N LYS A 151 -2.13 -16.47 -3.03
CA LYS A 151 -3.30 -17.07 -3.70
C LYS A 151 -4.55 -16.18 -3.68
N THR A 152 -4.57 -15.15 -2.84
CA THR A 152 -5.66 -14.18 -2.75
C THR A 152 -5.43 -12.96 -3.64
N HIS A 153 -4.27 -12.84 -4.31
CA HIS A 153 -4.02 -11.80 -5.29
C HIS A 153 -4.78 -12.10 -6.58
N VAL A 154 -5.65 -11.18 -6.97
CA VAL A 154 -6.41 -11.26 -8.23
C VAL A 154 -5.78 -10.40 -9.33
N LYS A 155 -4.88 -9.48 -8.96
CA LYS A 155 -4.13 -8.63 -9.90
C LYS A 155 -2.66 -8.57 -9.52
N PHE A 156 -1.81 -8.56 -10.55
CA PHE A 156 -0.36 -8.46 -10.39
C PHE A 156 0.16 -7.16 -11.00
N TYR A 157 1.10 -6.52 -10.31
CA TYR A 157 1.62 -5.24 -10.73
C TYR A 157 3.14 -5.22 -10.80
N THR A 158 3.64 -4.47 -11.75
CA THR A 158 5.02 -3.97 -11.79
C THR A 158 5.05 -2.55 -11.25
N LYS A 159 6.23 -1.97 -11.01
CA LYS A 159 6.37 -0.54 -10.71
C LYS A 159 5.59 0.34 -11.70
N GLN A 160 5.77 0.08 -13.00
CA GLN A 160 5.14 0.89 -14.05
C GLN A 160 3.62 0.75 -14.05
N SER A 161 3.10 -0.49 -13.97
CA SER A 161 1.64 -0.70 -14.02
C SER A 161 0.93 -0.18 -12.77
N SER A 162 1.56 -0.21 -11.58
CA SER A 162 1.02 0.41 -10.37
C SER A 162 0.93 1.93 -10.49
N GLN A 163 1.97 2.57 -11.02
CA GLN A 163 1.95 4.01 -11.30
C GLN A 163 0.90 4.39 -12.36
N ASN A 164 0.77 3.58 -13.42
CA ASN A 164 -0.22 3.78 -14.46
C ASN A 164 -1.66 3.68 -13.91
N LEU A 165 -1.93 2.74 -13.01
CA LEU A 165 -3.22 2.63 -12.33
C LEU A 165 -3.57 3.93 -11.60
N LEU A 166 -2.67 4.43 -10.75
CA LEU A 166 -2.89 5.67 -9.99
C LEU A 166 -3.05 6.89 -10.93
N ASN A 167 -2.22 7.00 -11.97
CA ASN A 167 -2.31 8.10 -12.93
C ASN A 167 -3.65 8.07 -13.70
N LYS A 168 -4.10 6.90 -14.18
CA LYS A 168 -5.41 6.73 -14.85
C LYS A 168 -6.56 7.12 -13.92
N CYS A 169 -6.43 6.83 -12.62
CA CYS A 169 -7.40 7.25 -11.62
C CYS A 169 -7.27 8.73 -11.21
N GLY A 170 -6.47 9.56 -11.92
CA GLY A 170 -6.35 11.00 -11.66
C GLY A 170 -5.54 11.35 -10.42
N TYR A 171 -4.58 10.52 -10.07
CA TYR A 171 -3.55 10.83 -9.07
C TYR A 171 -2.23 11.16 -9.75
N LYS A 172 -1.49 12.11 -9.20
CA LYS A 172 -0.11 12.43 -9.59
C LYS A 172 0.84 11.78 -8.59
N ILE A 173 1.73 10.92 -9.07
CA ILE A 173 2.78 10.32 -8.25
C ILE A 173 3.75 11.41 -7.78
N LEU A 174 4.01 11.44 -6.49
CA LEU A 174 4.99 12.31 -5.85
C LEU A 174 6.29 11.57 -5.60
N ASP A 175 6.18 10.32 -5.15
CA ASP A 175 7.32 9.45 -4.86
C ASP A 175 6.95 7.98 -5.04
N THR A 176 7.96 7.13 -5.25
CA THR A 176 7.83 5.67 -5.29
C THR A 176 9.01 5.04 -4.55
N VAL A 177 8.74 4.60 -3.32
CA VAL A 177 9.73 4.05 -2.40
C VAL A 177 9.76 2.52 -2.55
N PRO A 178 10.90 1.92 -2.92
CA PRO A 178 11.03 0.46 -2.98
C PRO A 178 11.20 -0.11 -1.56
N THR A 179 10.61 -1.27 -1.27
CA THR A 179 10.92 -2.04 -0.06
C THR A 179 12.08 -3.00 -0.30
N ASN A 180 12.75 -3.45 0.77
CA ASN A 180 13.87 -4.39 0.61
C ASN A 180 13.39 -5.78 0.20
N GLY A 181 13.94 -6.33 -0.88
CA GLY A 181 13.64 -7.66 -1.41
C GLY A 181 14.86 -8.51 -1.70
N MET A 182 16.07 -7.98 -1.46
CA MET A 182 17.33 -8.67 -1.82
C MET A 182 17.46 -10.08 -1.26
N CYS A 183 17.08 -10.30 -0.01
CA CYS A 183 17.19 -11.61 0.65
C CYS A 183 16.25 -12.68 0.06
N LYS A 184 15.32 -12.29 -0.80
CA LYS A 184 14.34 -13.19 -1.41
C LYS A 184 14.72 -13.67 -2.81
N VAL A 185 15.92 -13.33 -3.28
CA VAL A 185 16.40 -13.73 -4.60
C VAL A 185 17.11 -15.09 -4.51
N PRO A 186 16.58 -16.17 -5.15
CA PRO A 186 17.24 -17.46 -5.22
C PRO A 186 18.67 -17.31 -5.76
N LEU A 187 19.57 -18.19 -5.43
CA LEU A 187 21.02 -18.15 -5.73
C LEU A 187 21.78 -17.01 -5.04
N LEU A 188 21.20 -15.81 -4.94
CA LEU A 188 21.88 -14.64 -4.38
C LEU A 188 21.71 -14.55 -2.85
N TYR A 189 20.68 -15.21 -2.28
CA TYR A 189 20.34 -15.05 -0.87
C TYR A 189 21.52 -15.36 0.09
N LYS A 190 22.31 -16.38 -0.21
CA LYS A 190 23.49 -16.76 0.61
C LYS A 190 24.56 -15.67 0.67
N ILE A 191 24.66 -14.86 -0.38
CA ILE A 191 25.61 -13.75 -0.48
C ILE A 191 24.96 -12.49 0.07
N THR A 192 23.74 -12.21 -0.32
CA THR A 192 23.02 -10.99 0.07
C THR A 192 22.64 -10.96 1.54
N ASP A 193 22.35 -12.12 2.13
CA ASP A 193 22.04 -12.24 3.56
C ASP A 193 23.21 -11.87 4.48
N ARG A 194 24.46 -12.01 3.96
CA ARG A 194 25.67 -11.59 4.66
C ARG A 194 25.96 -10.09 4.56
N LEU A 195 25.28 -9.37 3.64
CA LEU A 195 25.47 -7.95 3.48
C LEU A 195 24.67 -7.18 4.56
N PRO A 196 25.22 -6.12 5.14
CA PRO A 196 24.46 -5.23 6.00
C PRO A 196 23.20 -4.73 5.28
N VAL A 197 22.05 -4.69 5.97
CA VAL A 197 20.75 -4.35 5.39
C VAL A 197 20.76 -2.99 4.68
N LYS A 198 21.58 -2.04 5.15
CA LYS A 198 21.76 -0.73 4.47
C LYS A 198 22.35 -0.86 3.07
N TRP A 199 23.31 -1.78 2.87
CA TRP A 199 23.92 -2.05 1.56
C TRP A 199 22.94 -2.77 0.63
N GLN A 200 22.20 -3.75 1.16
CA GLN A 200 21.13 -4.40 0.41
C GLN A 200 20.14 -3.35 -0.11
N TYR A 201 19.67 -2.47 0.75
CA TYR A 201 18.71 -1.43 0.38
C TYR A 201 19.29 -0.39 -0.59
N PHE A 202 20.60 -0.09 -0.51
CA PHE A 202 21.26 0.75 -1.50
C PHE A 202 21.19 0.13 -2.91
N ILE A 203 21.45 -1.17 -3.04
CA ILE A 203 21.33 -1.92 -4.31
C ILE A 203 19.87 -1.91 -4.80
N VAL A 204 18.92 -2.17 -3.91
CA VAL A 204 17.48 -2.11 -4.22
C VAL A 204 17.09 -0.75 -4.81
N LYS A 205 17.58 0.35 -4.24
CA LYS A 205 17.30 1.69 -4.77
C LYS A 205 17.92 1.94 -6.14
N LYS A 206 19.03 1.29 -6.48
CA LYS A 206 19.70 1.43 -7.82
C LYS A 206 18.98 0.61 -8.90
N ILE A 207 18.45 -0.58 -8.55
CA ILE A 207 17.76 -1.47 -9.51
C ILE A 207 16.43 -1.92 -8.92
N PRO A 208 15.49 -0.96 -8.65
CA PRO A 208 14.28 -1.25 -7.87
C PRO A 208 13.32 -2.21 -8.59
N THR A 209 13.24 -2.18 -9.91
CA THR A 209 12.36 -3.08 -10.67
C THR A 209 12.74 -4.56 -10.51
N LEU A 210 13.99 -4.84 -10.18
CA LEU A 210 14.50 -6.20 -10.02
C LEU A 210 14.49 -6.66 -8.56
N PHE A 211 14.84 -5.76 -7.63
CA PHE A 211 15.13 -6.14 -6.25
C PHE A 211 14.15 -5.59 -5.21
N ALA A 212 13.26 -4.68 -5.57
CA ALA A 212 12.20 -4.29 -4.66
C ALA A 212 11.15 -5.39 -4.56
N PHE A 213 10.79 -5.78 -3.33
CA PHE A 213 9.72 -6.74 -3.09
C PHE A 213 8.34 -6.12 -3.33
N GLN A 214 8.18 -4.87 -2.91
CA GLN A 214 6.99 -4.06 -3.07
C GLN A 214 7.37 -2.62 -3.43
N PHE A 215 6.42 -1.86 -3.94
CA PHE A 215 6.54 -0.42 -4.13
C PHE A 215 5.51 0.33 -3.29
N ILE A 216 5.96 1.33 -2.55
CA ILE A 216 5.08 2.27 -1.88
C ILE A 216 4.97 3.50 -2.78
N CYS A 217 3.80 3.69 -3.37
CA CYS A 217 3.48 4.87 -4.17
C CYS A 217 2.86 5.94 -3.28
N VAL A 218 3.47 7.11 -3.24
CA VAL A 218 2.91 8.31 -2.60
C VAL A 218 2.37 9.21 -3.71
N ALA A 219 1.08 9.52 -3.67
CA ALA A 219 0.45 10.30 -4.70
C ALA A 219 -0.56 11.31 -4.13
N ARG A 220 -0.90 12.34 -4.90
CA ARG A 220 -1.95 13.31 -4.59
C ARG A 220 -2.94 13.42 -5.75
N MET A 221 -4.11 13.93 -5.48
CA MET A 221 -5.07 14.23 -6.54
C MET A 221 -4.49 15.19 -7.55
N THR A 222 -4.70 14.91 -8.83
CA THR A 222 -4.40 15.87 -9.91
C THR A 222 -5.42 17.00 -9.81
N ARG A 223 -4.97 18.23 -9.59
CA ARG A 223 -5.86 19.39 -9.67
C ARG A 223 -6.30 19.57 -11.12
N THR A 224 -7.57 19.30 -11.41
CA THR A 224 -8.14 19.69 -12.69
C THR A 224 -8.15 21.22 -12.71
N ARG A 225 -7.27 21.85 -13.49
CA ARG A 225 -7.42 23.27 -13.81
C ARG A 225 -8.71 23.38 -14.63
N ILE A 226 -9.79 23.83 -14.00
CA ILE A 226 -10.96 24.31 -14.73
C ILE A 226 -10.44 25.51 -15.52
N ARG A 227 -10.17 25.32 -16.83
CA ARG A 227 -9.99 26.48 -17.72
C ARG A 227 -11.33 27.21 -17.71
N PRO A 228 -11.38 28.49 -17.32
CA PRO A 228 -12.60 29.25 -17.47
C PRO A 228 -13.03 29.16 -18.93
N ALA A 229 -14.29 28.81 -19.18
CA ALA A 229 -14.86 28.84 -20.51
C ALA A 229 -14.67 30.27 -21.06
N ILE A 230 -13.90 30.40 -22.14
CA ILE A 230 -13.80 31.68 -22.89
C ILE A 230 -15.21 31.93 -23.44
N LYS A 231 -15.93 32.84 -22.79
CA LYS A 231 -17.17 33.37 -23.35
C LYS A 231 -16.79 34.04 -24.68
N LYS A 232 -17.25 33.45 -25.79
CA LYS A 232 -17.31 34.13 -27.08
C LYS A 232 -18.53 35.02 -27.10
#